data_81a56a6df83a6f5c59d34e83b87ee3f4
#
_entry.id   81a56a6df83a6f5c59d34e83b87ee3f4
#
_cell.length_a   1.000
_cell.length_b   1.000
_cell.length_c   1.000
_cell.angle_alpha   90.00
_cell.angle_beta   90.00
_cell.angle_gamma   90.00
#
_symmetry.space_group_name_H-M   'P 1'
#
loop_
_entity.id
_entity.type
_entity.pdbx_description
1 polymer ?
#
loop_
_entity_poly.entity_id
_entity_poly.type
_entity_poly.pdbx_seq_one_letter_code
_entity_poly.pdbx_strand_id
1 'polypeptide(L)'
;KKPGIALGFWLQYYLDNFATVKEAVEYTKNANFQFVETDFEGKKVALHLYLTDESGDVAVIEYLDGKPVIHHGKEYVVMTNSPTYDKQIENLKQYKAFGGSKELPGSTEAADRFVRALYYLENLPLPTDYNDGIAKIFSVTRNVSQPFRISNDPTRPDNSTTRWRTAIDVTNKIYYFEATNSPNIVWLDIKKVNYEKGSNIMKIKVQPNNNIGDITTKLEKTNEMYKIPLPNFSN
;
A
#
# COMPACT_ATOMS: atom_id res chain seq x y z
N LYS A 1 -15.55 -21.84 16.72
CA LYS A 1 -14.27 -21.22 16.30
C LYS A 1 -14.59 -20.35 15.10
N LYS A 2 -14.21 -19.06 15.09
CA LYS A 2 -14.38 -18.18 13.92
C LYS A 2 -13.47 -18.65 12.78
N PRO A 3 -13.88 -18.54 11.52
CA PRO A 3 -12.97 -18.77 10.39
C PRO A 3 -11.75 -17.85 10.49
N GLY A 4 -10.58 -18.34 10.09
CA GLY A 4 -9.34 -17.59 10.13
C GLY A 4 -8.90 -17.12 8.75
N ILE A 5 -8.42 -15.88 8.63
CA ILE A 5 -7.74 -15.37 7.47
C ILE A 5 -6.27 -15.15 7.85
N ALA A 6 -5.35 -15.77 7.11
CA ALA A 6 -3.94 -15.46 7.31
C ALA A 6 -3.69 -14.00 6.91
N LEU A 7 -2.96 -13.27 7.74
CA LEU A 7 -2.78 -11.82 7.60
C LEU A 7 -2.23 -11.42 6.22
N GLY A 8 -1.33 -12.23 5.63
CA GLY A 8 -0.81 -11.99 4.29
C GLY A 8 -1.83 -12.17 3.14
N PHE A 9 -2.99 -12.77 3.39
CA PHE A 9 -4.08 -12.91 2.41
C PHE A 9 -5.18 -11.86 2.58
N TRP A 10 -5.09 -10.99 3.57
CA TRP A 10 -6.14 -10.02 3.87
C TRP A 10 -6.45 -9.14 2.67
N LEU A 11 -5.44 -8.48 2.09
CA LEU A 11 -5.61 -7.64 0.91
C LEU A 11 -6.20 -8.42 -0.27
N GLN A 12 -5.64 -9.60 -0.57
CA GLN A 12 -6.12 -10.43 -1.68
C GLN A 12 -7.57 -10.84 -1.50
N TYR A 13 -7.96 -11.23 -0.28
CA TYR A 13 -9.35 -11.58 0.03
C TYR A 13 -10.31 -10.42 -0.26
N TYR A 14 -9.91 -9.17 0.05
CA TYR A 14 -10.74 -8.00 -0.22
C TYR A 14 -10.83 -7.70 -1.72
N LEU A 15 -9.73 -7.80 -2.45
CA LEU A 15 -9.71 -7.61 -3.90
C LEU A 15 -10.55 -8.67 -4.65
N ASP A 16 -10.60 -9.89 -4.14
CA ASP A 16 -11.36 -10.99 -4.75
C ASP A 16 -12.88 -10.90 -4.49
N ASN A 17 -13.30 -10.18 -3.43
CA ASN A 17 -14.69 -10.24 -2.96
C ASN A 17 -15.46 -8.92 -3.05
N PHE A 18 -14.78 -7.77 -3.16
CA PHE A 18 -15.44 -6.45 -3.14
C PHE A 18 -15.03 -5.61 -4.34
N ALA A 19 -16.02 -5.01 -4.99
CA ALA A 19 -15.81 -4.10 -6.10
C ALA A 19 -15.65 -2.64 -5.64
N THR A 20 -16.18 -2.31 -4.46
CA THR A 20 -16.17 -0.95 -3.92
C THR A 20 -15.68 -0.90 -2.48
N VAL A 21 -15.15 0.26 -2.08
CA VAL A 21 -14.75 0.52 -0.69
C VAL A 21 -15.94 0.38 0.25
N LYS A 22 -17.12 0.87 -0.15
CA LYS A 22 -18.33 0.76 0.64
C LYS A 22 -18.70 -0.69 0.97
N GLU A 23 -18.67 -1.59 -0.01
CA GLU A 23 -18.94 -3.03 0.20
C GLU A 23 -17.93 -3.64 1.19
N ALA A 24 -16.65 -3.34 1.02
CA ALA A 24 -15.59 -3.81 1.90
C ALA A 24 -15.78 -3.32 3.34
N VAL A 25 -16.15 -2.05 3.52
CA VAL A 25 -16.42 -1.43 4.83
C VAL A 25 -17.63 -2.09 5.50
N GLU A 26 -18.74 -2.23 4.78
CA GLU A 26 -19.96 -2.86 5.34
C GLU A 26 -19.72 -4.33 5.72
N TYR A 27 -18.98 -5.07 4.90
CA TYR A 27 -18.55 -6.42 5.26
C TYR A 27 -17.70 -6.43 6.54
N THR A 28 -16.69 -5.54 6.63
CA THR A 28 -15.77 -5.49 7.77
C THR A 28 -16.47 -5.20 9.09
N LYS A 29 -17.47 -4.31 9.10
CA LYS A 29 -18.27 -4.00 10.30
C LYS A 29 -18.98 -5.22 10.88
N ASN A 30 -19.40 -6.13 10.00
CA ASN A 30 -20.21 -7.29 10.34
C ASN A 30 -19.43 -8.62 10.29
N ALA A 31 -18.16 -8.57 9.92
CA ALA A 31 -17.36 -9.75 9.66
C ALA A 31 -17.14 -10.60 10.91
N ASN A 32 -17.41 -11.89 10.76
CA ASN A 32 -17.21 -12.88 11.81
C ASN A 32 -16.01 -13.77 11.51
N PHE A 33 -14.85 -13.17 11.25
CA PHE A 33 -13.58 -13.87 11.10
C PHE A 33 -12.55 -13.38 12.11
N GLN A 34 -11.43 -14.05 12.17
CA GLN A 34 -10.26 -13.66 12.96
C GLN A 34 -9.02 -13.70 12.08
N PHE A 35 -8.04 -12.84 12.36
CA PHE A 35 -6.73 -12.99 11.76
C PHE A 35 -5.98 -14.11 12.47
N VAL A 36 -5.39 -14.99 11.66
CA VAL A 36 -4.37 -15.90 12.14
C VAL A 36 -3.06 -15.13 12.11
N GLU A 37 -2.50 -14.86 13.29
CA GLU A 37 -1.20 -14.19 13.39
C GLU A 37 -0.17 -14.99 12.61
N THR A 38 0.51 -14.33 11.70
CA THR A 38 1.70 -14.86 11.04
C THR A 38 2.89 -14.29 11.78
N ASP A 39 3.64 -15.17 12.40
CA ASP A 39 4.97 -14.85 12.89
C ASP A 39 5.89 -14.71 11.66
N PHE A 40 6.30 -13.49 11.36
CA PHE A 40 7.29 -13.24 10.32
C PHE A 40 8.65 -13.05 10.98
N GLU A 41 9.52 -14.05 10.87
CA GLU A 41 10.87 -14.05 11.47
C GLU A 41 10.87 -13.79 12.99
N GLY A 42 9.93 -14.37 13.74
CA GLY A 42 9.85 -14.22 15.19
C GLY A 42 9.22 -12.90 15.66
N LYS A 43 8.66 -12.09 14.75
CA LYS A 43 8.03 -10.81 15.07
C LYS A 43 6.53 -10.86 14.81
N LYS A 44 5.75 -10.38 15.78
CA LYS A 44 4.32 -10.12 15.57
C LYS A 44 4.16 -8.98 14.57
N VAL A 45 3.47 -9.24 13.47
CA VAL A 45 3.19 -8.27 12.43
C VAL A 45 1.79 -7.71 12.64
N ALA A 46 1.69 -6.41 12.90
CA ALA A 46 0.44 -5.67 12.80
C ALA A 46 0.36 -5.04 11.40
N LEU A 47 -0.74 -5.25 10.72
CA LEU A 47 -1.02 -4.64 9.42
C LEU A 47 -2.25 -3.75 9.50
N HIS A 48 -2.29 -2.75 8.63
CA HIS A 48 -3.47 -1.97 8.32
C HIS A 48 -3.71 -2.01 6.82
N LEU A 49 -4.95 -1.87 6.43
CA LEU A 49 -5.39 -1.92 5.05
C LEU A 49 -5.86 -0.54 4.61
N TYR A 50 -5.36 -0.08 3.48
CA TYR A 50 -5.83 1.11 2.79
C TYR A 50 -6.56 0.69 1.52
N LEU A 51 -7.79 1.13 1.36
CA LEU A 51 -8.64 0.84 0.22
C LEU A 51 -9.05 2.14 -0.45
N THR A 52 -9.08 2.14 -1.77
CA THR A 52 -9.69 3.21 -2.58
C THR A 52 -10.33 2.62 -3.82
N ASP A 53 -11.35 3.27 -4.34
CA ASP A 53 -12.00 2.90 -5.59
C ASP A 53 -12.14 4.08 -6.56
N GLU A 54 -12.72 3.83 -7.74
CA GLU A 54 -12.83 4.85 -8.80
C GLU A 54 -13.79 6.01 -8.48
N SER A 55 -14.63 5.87 -7.45
CA SER A 55 -15.48 6.97 -6.96
C SER A 55 -14.70 7.96 -6.11
N GLY A 56 -13.44 7.65 -5.77
CA GLY A 56 -12.60 8.37 -4.83
C GLY A 56 -12.99 8.11 -3.38
N ASP A 57 -13.78 7.07 -3.11
CA ASP A 57 -14.05 6.62 -1.74
C ASP A 57 -12.81 5.93 -1.16
N VAL A 58 -12.60 6.10 0.14
CA VAL A 58 -11.39 5.64 0.84
C VAL A 58 -11.74 5.02 2.18
N ALA A 59 -11.06 3.95 2.54
CA ALA A 59 -11.09 3.43 3.90
C ALA A 59 -9.70 3.02 4.39
N VAL A 60 -9.40 3.37 5.64
CA VAL A 60 -8.28 2.82 6.42
C VAL A 60 -8.86 1.88 7.45
N ILE A 61 -8.40 0.64 7.47
CA ILE A 61 -8.88 -0.40 8.36
C ILE A 61 -7.72 -0.92 9.20
N GLU A 62 -7.83 -0.80 10.51
CA GLU A 62 -6.90 -1.37 11.48
C GLU A 62 -7.64 -2.40 12.36
N TYR A 63 -6.92 -3.38 12.88
CA TYR A 63 -7.46 -4.26 13.90
C TYR A 63 -6.73 -4.00 15.20
N LEU A 64 -7.43 -3.38 16.15
CA LEU A 64 -6.92 -3.04 17.46
C LEU A 64 -7.64 -3.91 18.51
N ASP A 65 -6.86 -4.65 19.29
CA ASP A 65 -7.40 -5.60 20.29
C ASP A 65 -8.45 -6.55 19.71
N GLY A 66 -8.21 -7.02 18.47
CA GLY A 66 -9.08 -7.97 17.78
C GLY A 66 -10.39 -7.37 17.23
N LYS A 67 -10.53 -6.06 17.23
CA LYS A 67 -11.70 -5.35 16.68
C LYS A 67 -11.29 -4.45 15.52
N PRO A 68 -12.13 -4.36 14.46
CA PRO A 68 -11.87 -3.42 13.38
C PRO A 68 -12.10 -1.98 13.84
N VAL A 69 -11.14 -1.11 13.55
CA VAL A 69 -11.26 0.35 13.61
C VAL A 69 -11.24 0.82 12.17
N ILE A 70 -12.27 1.53 11.75
CA ILE A 70 -12.48 1.89 10.34
C ILE A 70 -12.59 3.40 10.23
N HIS A 71 -11.69 4.00 9.49
CA HIS A 71 -11.77 5.39 9.04
C HIS A 71 -12.25 5.36 7.59
N HIS A 72 -13.43 5.90 7.32
CA HIS A 72 -14.10 5.82 6.01
C HIS A 72 -14.55 7.20 5.55
N GLY A 73 -14.01 7.64 4.43
CA GLY A 73 -14.31 8.95 3.83
C GLY A 73 -13.17 9.45 2.96
N LYS A 74 -13.46 10.41 2.10
CA LYS A 74 -12.51 10.96 1.11
C LYS A 74 -11.36 11.76 1.74
N GLU A 75 -11.48 12.12 3.01
CA GLU A 75 -10.46 12.85 3.77
C GLU A 75 -9.28 11.97 4.23
N TYR A 76 -9.44 10.66 4.26
CA TYR A 76 -8.42 9.72 4.74
C TYR A 76 -7.42 9.32 3.66
N VAL A 77 -6.74 10.31 3.08
CA VAL A 77 -5.95 10.16 1.84
C VAL A 77 -4.52 9.67 2.02
N VAL A 78 -4.04 9.51 3.24
CA VAL A 78 -2.68 9.06 3.54
C VAL A 78 -2.69 8.00 4.63
N MET A 79 -1.89 6.96 4.45
CA MET A 79 -1.61 5.96 5.48
C MET A 79 -0.12 5.62 5.47
N THR A 80 0.46 5.44 6.66
CA THR A 80 1.82 4.90 6.83
C THR A 80 1.81 3.77 7.86
N ASN A 81 2.94 3.41 8.42
CA ASN A 81 3.03 2.35 9.42
C ASN A 81 2.56 2.83 10.81
N SER A 82 3.01 2.19 11.88
CA SER A 82 2.71 2.61 13.27
C SER A 82 3.14 4.06 13.56
N PRO A 83 2.48 4.77 14.45
CA PRO A 83 1.42 4.34 15.35
C PRO A 83 0.05 4.19 14.66
N THR A 84 -1.03 3.93 15.43
CA THR A 84 -2.41 3.83 14.91
C THR A 84 -2.81 5.10 14.18
N TYR A 85 -3.79 4.98 13.30
CA TYR A 85 -4.25 6.09 12.44
C TYR A 85 -4.69 7.32 13.26
N ASP A 86 -5.44 7.12 14.33
CA ASP A 86 -5.85 8.22 15.24
C ASP A 86 -4.66 8.98 15.82
N LYS A 87 -3.60 8.26 16.21
CA LYS A 87 -2.37 8.88 16.71
C LYS A 87 -1.60 9.62 15.63
N GLN A 88 -1.68 9.15 14.37
CA GLN A 88 -1.11 9.88 13.23
C GLN A 88 -1.83 11.21 13.00
N ILE A 89 -3.16 11.20 13.02
CA ILE A 89 -3.97 12.42 12.90
C ILE A 89 -3.71 13.38 14.07
N GLU A 90 -3.61 12.88 15.30
CA GLU A 90 -3.25 13.71 16.47
C GLU A 90 -1.88 14.34 16.33
N ASN A 91 -0.90 13.59 15.80
CA ASN A 91 0.46 14.07 15.57
C ASN A 91 0.52 15.25 14.60
N LEU A 92 -0.37 15.31 13.58
CA LEU A 92 -0.41 16.41 12.61
C LEU A 92 -0.54 17.78 13.27
N LYS A 93 -1.36 17.87 14.33
CA LYS A 93 -1.66 19.13 15.05
C LYS A 93 -0.43 19.82 15.64
N GLN A 94 0.70 19.14 15.70
CA GLN A 94 1.95 19.71 16.23
C GLN A 94 2.69 20.56 15.20
N TYR A 95 2.42 20.40 13.90
CA TYR A 95 3.20 20.99 12.80
C TYR A 95 2.54 22.26 12.27
N LYS A 96 3.36 23.25 11.87
CA LYS A 96 2.90 24.57 11.38
C LYS A 96 1.92 24.46 10.22
N ALA A 97 2.16 23.53 9.31
CA ALA A 97 1.29 23.29 8.18
C ALA A 97 -0.14 22.90 8.58
N PHE A 98 -0.34 22.39 9.80
CA PHE A 98 -1.61 21.91 10.33
C PHE A 98 -2.01 22.64 11.63
N GLY A 99 -1.53 23.88 11.82
CA GLY A 99 -1.92 24.76 12.93
C GLY A 99 -1.05 24.68 14.19
N GLY A 100 0.01 23.89 14.20
CA GLY A 100 0.94 23.77 15.31
C GLY A 100 2.15 24.72 15.21
N SER A 101 3.25 24.34 15.87
CA SER A 101 4.47 25.16 15.93
C SER A 101 5.73 24.51 15.37
N LYS A 102 5.72 23.18 15.14
CA LYS A 102 6.86 22.44 14.62
C LYS A 102 7.03 22.62 13.10
N GLU A 103 8.26 22.68 12.65
CA GLU A 103 8.57 22.64 11.23
C GLU A 103 8.27 21.25 10.63
N LEU A 104 8.16 21.19 9.28
CA LEU A 104 7.93 19.94 8.58
C LEU A 104 9.05 18.93 8.89
N PRO A 105 8.72 17.69 9.29
CA PRO A 105 9.73 16.75 9.77
C PRO A 105 10.51 16.11 8.61
N GLY A 106 11.77 15.72 8.86
CA GLY A 106 12.67 15.18 7.83
C GLY A 106 13.07 13.70 8.00
N SER A 107 12.65 13.04 9.09
CA SER A 107 13.10 11.66 9.33
C SER A 107 12.36 10.62 8.47
N THR A 108 12.86 9.38 8.48
CA THR A 108 12.22 8.24 7.80
C THR A 108 11.20 7.50 8.68
N GLU A 109 10.94 7.98 9.89
CA GLU A 109 9.93 7.41 10.78
C GLU A 109 8.53 7.51 10.17
N ALA A 110 7.67 6.54 10.50
CA ALA A 110 6.34 6.46 9.90
C ALA A 110 5.48 7.71 10.17
N ALA A 111 5.55 8.24 11.38
CA ALA A 111 4.81 9.46 11.73
C ALA A 111 5.29 10.68 10.95
N ASP A 112 6.60 10.83 10.76
CA ASP A 112 7.18 11.92 9.98
C ASP A 112 6.86 11.79 8.48
N ARG A 113 6.86 10.56 7.95
CA ARG A 113 6.44 10.29 6.57
C ARG A 113 4.96 10.60 6.37
N PHE A 114 4.11 10.31 7.36
CA PHE A 114 2.67 10.64 7.32
C PHE A 114 2.47 12.16 7.17
N VAL A 115 3.12 12.95 8.01
CA VAL A 115 3.06 14.42 7.98
C VAL A 115 3.49 14.96 6.61
N ARG A 116 4.63 14.47 6.08
CA ARG A 116 5.12 14.91 4.77
C ARG A 116 4.22 14.46 3.61
N ALA A 117 3.72 13.22 3.67
CA ALA A 117 2.81 12.71 2.64
C ALA A 117 1.57 13.58 2.51
N LEU A 118 0.92 13.90 3.64
CA LEU A 118 -0.28 14.74 3.64
C LEU A 118 0.04 16.16 3.19
N TYR A 119 1.10 16.76 3.73
CA TYR A 119 1.52 18.12 3.34
C TYR A 119 1.77 18.24 1.83
N TYR A 120 2.57 17.34 1.26
CA TYR A 120 2.88 17.40 -0.17
C TYR A 120 1.68 17.04 -1.05
N LEU A 121 0.80 16.15 -0.61
CA LEU A 121 -0.41 15.82 -1.34
C LEU A 121 -1.39 17.01 -1.39
N GLU A 122 -1.61 17.68 -0.27
CA GLU A 122 -2.50 18.86 -0.20
C GLU A 122 -1.96 20.09 -0.97
N ASN A 123 -0.63 20.18 -1.09
CA ASN A 123 0.03 21.25 -1.82
C ASN A 123 0.46 20.86 -3.25
N LEU A 124 0.01 19.70 -3.73
CA LEU A 124 0.35 19.24 -5.08
C LEU A 124 -0.37 20.11 -6.13
N PRO A 125 0.35 20.75 -7.06
CA PRO A 125 -0.29 21.54 -8.11
C PRO A 125 -1.21 20.68 -8.96
N LEU A 126 -2.31 21.22 -9.44
CA LEU A 126 -3.16 20.52 -10.42
C LEU A 126 -2.33 20.05 -11.61
N PRO A 127 -2.54 18.82 -12.09
CA PRO A 127 -1.82 18.32 -13.25
C PRO A 127 -2.23 19.05 -14.52
N THR A 128 -1.26 19.32 -15.41
CA THR A 128 -1.50 19.93 -16.71
C THR A 128 -1.95 18.91 -17.76
N ASP A 129 -1.56 17.67 -17.56
CA ASP A 129 -1.95 16.53 -18.38
C ASP A 129 -1.82 15.22 -17.58
N TYR A 130 -2.14 14.11 -18.23
CA TYR A 130 -2.13 12.78 -17.61
C TYR A 130 -0.73 12.38 -17.09
N ASN A 131 0.30 12.55 -17.89
CA ASN A 131 1.66 12.15 -17.53
C ASN A 131 2.21 13.00 -16.37
N ASP A 132 1.91 14.30 -16.37
CA ASP A 132 2.24 15.21 -15.28
C ASP A 132 1.57 14.77 -13.98
N GLY A 133 0.33 14.31 -14.05
CA GLY A 133 -0.38 13.76 -12.88
C GLY A 133 0.33 12.54 -12.28
N ILE A 134 0.71 11.57 -13.10
CA ILE A 134 1.47 10.39 -12.66
C ILE A 134 2.84 10.80 -12.08
N ALA A 135 3.56 11.72 -12.72
CA ALA A 135 4.84 12.22 -12.25
C ALA A 135 4.73 12.91 -10.88
N LYS A 136 3.67 13.70 -10.67
CA LYS A 136 3.39 14.39 -9.40
C LYS A 136 3.13 13.39 -8.27
N ILE A 137 2.33 12.36 -8.49
CA ILE A 137 2.10 11.31 -7.49
C ILE A 137 3.41 10.58 -7.17
N PHE A 138 4.23 10.24 -8.15
CA PHE A 138 5.55 9.66 -7.90
C PHE A 138 6.47 10.60 -7.13
N SER A 139 6.37 11.93 -7.29
CA SER A 139 7.17 12.87 -6.51
C SER A 139 6.86 12.79 -5.02
N VAL A 140 5.58 12.67 -4.65
CA VAL A 140 5.16 12.49 -3.25
C VAL A 140 5.65 11.15 -2.71
N THR A 141 5.41 10.05 -3.44
CA THR A 141 5.82 8.70 -2.98
C THR A 141 7.34 8.58 -2.84
N ARG A 142 8.12 9.23 -3.70
CA ARG A 142 9.59 9.29 -3.60
C ARG A 142 10.04 10.07 -2.37
N ASN A 143 9.39 11.18 -2.04
CA ASN A 143 9.72 11.96 -0.84
C ASN A 143 9.54 11.17 0.45
N VAL A 144 8.54 10.31 0.52
CA VAL A 144 8.25 9.49 1.71
C VAL A 144 8.89 8.10 1.67
N SER A 145 9.71 7.82 0.66
CA SER A 145 10.48 6.59 0.54
C SER A 145 11.69 6.57 1.46
N GLN A 146 12.11 5.37 1.86
CA GLN A 146 13.33 5.15 2.61
C GLN A 146 14.48 4.84 1.65
N PRO A 147 15.57 5.64 1.64
CA PRO A 147 16.72 5.44 0.77
C PRO A 147 17.43 4.11 1.05
N PHE A 148 18.25 3.69 0.08
CA PHE A 148 19.21 2.61 0.34
C PHE A 148 20.16 3.00 1.45
N ARG A 149 20.46 2.04 2.32
CA ARG A 149 21.43 2.19 3.40
C ARG A 149 22.13 0.87 3.67
N ILE A 150 23.22 0.94 4.42
CA ILE A 150 23.92 -0.23 4.90
C ILE A 150 22.98 -1.00 5.84
N SER A 151 22.85 -2.30 5.61
CA SER A 151 21.86 -3.17 6.24
C SER A 151 22.05 -3.43 7.74
N ASN A 152 23.14 -2.98 8.35
CA ASN A 152 23.53 -3.33 9.72
C ASN A 152 23.70 -2.10 10.61
N ASP A 153 22.72 -1.18 10.59
CA ASP A 153 22.67 -0.12 11.60
C ASP A 153 22.16 -0.71 12.92
N PRO A 154 23.03 -0.92 13.93
CA PRO A 154 22.63 -1.52 15.20
C PRO A 154 21.69 -0.62 16.00
N THR A 155 21.62 0.68 15.66
CA THR A 155 20.74 1.65 16.32
C THR A 155 19.32 1.61 15.75
N ARG A 156 19.14 1.01 14.57
CA ARG A 156 17.84 0.93 13.86
C ARG A 156 17.67 -0.40 13.12
N PRO A 157 17.61 -1.52 13.82
CA PRO A 157 17.57 -2.86 13.21
C PRO A 157 16.29 -3.11 12.39
N ASP A 158 15.23 -2.37 12.68
CA ASP A 158 13.91 -2.56 12.03
C ASP A 158 13.68 -1.65 10.81
N ASN A 159 14.64 -0.81 10.47
CA ASN A 159 14.52 0.10 9.36
C ASN A 159 14.76 -0.61 8.01
N SER A 160 13.71 -0.75 7.22
CA SER A 160 13.79 -1.29 5.87
C SER A 160 14.08 -0.19 4.83
N THR A 161 14.62 -0.60 3.69
CA THR A 161 14.75 0.23 2.48
C THR A 161 13.51 0.06 1.62
N THR A 162 13.01 1.12 1.00
CA THR A 162 11.94 1.00 -0.01
C THR A 162 12.46 0.20 -1.20
N ARG A 163 11.78 -0.90 -1.52
CA ARG A 163 12.15 -1.82 -2.59
C ARG A 163 11.45 -1.51 -3.91
N TRP A 164 10.24 -0.98 -3.84
CA TRP A 164 9.45 -0.55 -5.00
C TRP A 164 8.50 0.58 -4.61
N ARG A 165 7.97 1.26 -5.64
CA ARG A 165 6.86 2.21 -5.54
C ARG A 165 5.84 1.85 -6.60
N THR A 166 4.59 2.11 -6.29
CA THR A 166 3.50 1.93 -7.24
C THR A 166 2.64 3.18 -7.31
N ALA A 167 2.05 3.41 -8.46
CA ALA A 167 0.94 4.34 -8.63
C ALA A 167 -0.16 3.62 -9.41
N ILE A 168 -1.41 3.84 -9.03
CA ILE A 168 -2.55 3.19 -9.66
C ILE A 168 -3.52 4.26 -10.12
N ASP A 169 -3.77 4.30 -11.43
CA ASP A 169 -4.90 5.05 -11.97
C ASP A 169 -6.14 4.16 -11.91
N VAL A 170 -6.94 4.37 -10.89
CA VAL A 170 -8.15 3.55 -10.65
C VAL A 170 -9.26 3.81 -11.67
N THR A 171 -9.25 4.96 -12.35
CA THR A 171 -10.20 5.32 -13.41
C THR A 171 -9.87 4.59 -14.72
N ASN A 172 -8.62 4.71 -15.17
CA ASN A 172 -8.16 4.09 -16.42
C ASN A 172 -7.70 2.65 -16.24
N LYS A 173 -7.58 2.17 -14.99
CA LYS A 173 -7.11 0.82 -14.62
C LYS A 173 -5.67 0.58 -15.09
N ILE A 174 -4.79 1.54 -14.87
CA ILE A 174 -3.36 1.43 -15.18
C ILE A 174 -2.57 1.29 -13.88
N TYR A 175 -1.76 0.25 -13.80
CA TYR A 175 -0.89 -0.04 -12.67
C TYR A 175 0.56 0.29 -13.03
N TYR A 176 1.13 1.29 -12.38
CA TYR A 176 2.53 1.70 -12.52
C TYR A 176 3.39 1.07 -11.44
N PHE A 177 4.56 0.62 -11.82
CA PHE A 177 5.55 0.01 -10.92
C PHE A 177 6.95 0.57 -11.17
N GLU A 178 7.59 1.03 -10.12
CA GLU A 178 8.97 1.49 -10.06
C GLU A 178 9.77 0.62 -9.09
N ALA A 179 10.68 -0.21 -9.62
CA ALA A 179 11.66 -0.90 -8.79
C ALA A 179 12.75 0.09 -8.36
N THR A 180 13.04 0.19 -7.07
CA THR A 180 14.00 1.20 -6.58
C THR A 180 15.45 0.95 -6.98
N ASN A 181 15.79 -0.28 -7.37
CA ASN A 181 17.09 -0.66 -7.92
C ASN A 181 17.19 -0.49 -9.44
N SER A 182 16.22 0.15 -10.07
CA SER A 182 16.18 0.50 -11.50
C SER A 182 15.69 1.93 -11.67
N PRO A 183 16.23 2.71 -12.60
CA PRO A 183 15.69 4.05 -12.91
C PRO A 183 14.41 4.00 -13.76
N ASN A 184 13.98 2.80 -14.16
CA ASN A 184 12.87 2.62 -15.10
C ASN A 184 11.53 2.46 -14.37
N ILE A 185 10.48 3.03 -14.97
CA ILE A 185 9.09 2.79 -14.60
C ILE A 185 8.45 1.93 -15.69
N VAL A 186 7.69 0.94 -15.27
CA VAL A 186 6.85 0.12 -16.16
C VAL A 186 5.39 0.29 -15.77
N TRP A 187 4.47 0.01 -16.70
CA TRP A 187 3.04 0.00 -16.39
C TRP A 187 2.30 -1.11 -17.13
N LEU A 188 1.19 -1.51 -16.53
CA LEU A 188 0.29 -2.54 -17.00
C LEU A 188 -1.13 -1.96 -17.17
N ASP A 189 -1.73 -2.12 -18.33
CA ASP A 189 -3.16 -1.89 -18.53
C ASP A 189 -3.94 -3.12 -18.04
N ILE A 190 -4.52 -3.00 -16.85
CA ILE A 190 -5.23 -4.10 -16.18
C ILE A 190 -6.43 -4.56 -17.02
N LYS A 191 -7.08 -3.69 -17.78
CA LYS A 191 -8.23 -4.03 -18.64
C LYS A 191 -7.89 -5.01 -19.78
N LYS A 192 -6.62 -5.10 -20.15
CA LYS A 192 -6.14 -6.00 -21.20
C LYS A 192 -5.74 -7.38 -20.68
N VAL A 193 -5.81 -7.59 -19.37
CA VAL A 193 -5.57 -8.90 -18.76
C VAL A 193 -6.91 -9.65 -18.67
N ASN A 194 -6.89 -10.95 -19.00
CA ASN A 194 -8.09 -11.78 -18.92
C ASN A 194 -8.23 -12.36 -17.50
N TYR A 195 -9.29 -11.99 -16.80
CA TYR A 195 -9.61 -12.45 -15.43
C TYR A 195 -10.75 -13.47 -15.39
N GLU A 196 -11.24 -13.97 -16.55
CA GLU A 196 -12.30 -14.97 -16.57
C GLU A 196 -11.85 -16.28 -15.89
N LYS A 197 -12.79 -16.97 -15.29
CA LYS A 197 -12.55 -18.26 -14.65
C LYS A 197 -11.93 -19.25 -15.65
N GLY A 198 -10.78 -19.80 -15.28
CA GLY A 198 -10.02 -20.73 -16.13
C GLY A 198 -9.02 -20.06 -17.06
N SER A 199 -8.89 -18.74 -17.04
CA SER A 199 -7.81 -18.03 -17.75
C SER A 199 -6.44 -18.44 -17.25
N ASN A 200 -5.42 -18.24 -18.09
CA ASN A 200 -4.04 -18.48 -17.68
C ASN A 200 -3.60 -17.44 -16.63
N ILE A 201 -2.86 -17.90 -15.65
CA ILE A 201 -2.11 -16.99 -14.78
C ILE A 201 -0.98 -16.38 -15.61
N MET A 202 -0.85 -15.06 -15.52
CA MET A 202 0.16 -14.30 -16.24
C MET A 202 1.18 -13.72 -15.26
N LYS A 203 2.45 -13.70 -15.65
CA LYS A 203 3.51 -13.10 -14.85
C LYS A 203 4.48 -12.29 -15.70
N ILE A 204 5.20 -11.38 -15.07
CA ILE A 204 6.38 -10.74 -15.63
C ILE A 204 7.40 -10.52 -14.52
N LYS A 205 8.67 -10.70 -14.86
CA LYS A 205 9.77 -10.40 -13.94
C LYS A 205 10.06 -8.91 -13.98
N VAL A 206 9.88 -8.22 -12.86
CA VAL A 206 10.09 -6.78 -12.74
C VAL A 206 11.42 -6.39 -12.10
N GLN A 207 12.20 -7.36 -11.58
CA GLN A 207 13.52 -7.16 -10.98
C GLN A 207 14.45 -8.35 -11.28
N PRO A 208 15.72 -8.15 -11.69
CA PRO A 208 16.30 -6.95 -12.28
C PRO A 208 15.59 -6.61 -13.59
N ASN A 209 15.45 -5.34 -13.90
CA ASN A 209 14.51 -4.93 -14.92
C ASN A 209 15.17 -4.09 -16.02
N ASN A 210 15.22 -4.64 -17.22
CA ASN A 210 15.53 -3.90 -18.44
C ASN A 210 14.25 -3.41 -19.15
N ASN A 211 13.07 -3.70 -18.59
CA ASN A 211 11.80 -3.23 -19.13
C ASN A 211 11.60 -1.75 -18.80
N ILE A 212 10.98 -1.04 -19.72
CA ILE A 212 10.55 0.34 -19.57
C ILE A 212 9.22 0.52 -20.30
N GLY A 213 8.36 1.36 -19.76
CA GLY A 213 7.10 1.70 -20.42
C GLY A 213 6.04 0.62 -20.28
N ASP A 214 5.17 0.50 -21.28
CA ASP A 214 4.08 -0.47 -21.31
C ASP A 214 4.62 -1.90 -21.40
N ILE A 215 4.27 -2.73 -20.42
CA ILE A 215 4.63 -4.15 -20.35
C ILE A 215 3.42 -5.07 -20.54
N THR A 216 2.26 -4.55 -20.85
CA THR A 216 1.02 -5.32 -20.96
C THR A 216 1.12 -6.51 -21.91
N THR A 217 1.80 -6.32 -23.05
CA THR A 217 2.00 -7.38 -24.03
C THR A 217 3.19 -8.30 -23.76
N LYS A 218 3.97 -8.01 -22.72
CA LYS A 218 5.16 -8.78 -22.33
C LYS A 218 4.88 -9.80 -21.23
N LEU A 219 3.64 -9.92 -20.80
CA LEU A 219 3.23 -10.91 -19.81
C LEU A 219 3.37 -12.32 -20.36
N GLU A 220 3.90 -13.22 -19.56
CA GLU A 220 4.12 -14.63 -19.91
C GLU A 220 3.18 -15.53 -19.11
N LYS A 221 2.71 -16.62 -19.72
CA LYS A 221 1.92 -17.64 -19.01
C LYS A 221 2.75 -18.33 -17.95
N THR A 222 2.12 -18.63 -16.82
CA THR A 222 2.76 -19.41 -15.76
C THR A 222 1.76 -20.35 -15.10
N ASN A 223 2.27 -21.46 -14.59
CA ASN A 223 1.51 -22.35 -13.69
C ASN A 223 1.89 -22.14 -12.22
N GLU A 224 2.79 -21.20 -11.95
CA GLU A 224 3.21 -20.88 -10.60
C GLU A 224 2.15 -19.99 -9.94
N MET A 225 1.47 -20.53 -8.94
CA MET A 225 0.65 -19.72 -8.06
C MET A 225 1.54 -18.93 -7.08
N TYR A 226 1.14 -17.72 -6.77
CA TYR A 226 1.78 -16.95 -5.69
C TYR A 226 1.67 -17.76 -4.40
N LYS A 227 2.80 -18.10 -3.81
CA LYS A 227 2.87 -18.80 -2.52
C LYS A 227 3.18 -17.76 -1.45
N ILE A 228 2.21 -17.43 -0.62
CA ILE A 228 2.51 -16.76 0.64
C ILE A 228 3.14 -17.81 1.55
N PRO A 229 4.32 -17.55 2.16
CA PRO A 229 4.86 -18.43 3.17
C PRO A 229 3.82 -18.64 4.26
N LEU A 230 3.33 -19.86 4.43
CA LEU A 230 2.46 -20.20 5.53
C LEU A 230 3.29 -20.17 6.83
N PRO A 231 2.73 -19.69 7.93
CA PRO A 231 3.41 -19.78 9.21
C PRO A 231 3.69 -21.25 9.53
N ASN A 232 4.86 -21.52 10.06
CA ASN A 232 5.14 -22.84 10.62
C ASN A 232 4.24 -23.01 11.85
N PHE A 233 3.17 -23.78 11.70
CA PHE A 233 2.41 -24.30 12.83
C PHE A 233 3.26 -25.41 13.47
N SER A 234 4.27 -25.05 14.26
CA SER A 234 4.86 -26.01 15.19
C SER A 234 3.81 -26.33 16.26
N ASN A 235 3.40 -27.59 16.28
CA ASN A 235 2.48 -28.18 17.28
C ASN A 235 2.93 -27.90 18.71
#